data_345429f703d262442cc3582253db793c
#
_entry.id   345429f703d262442cc3582253db793c
#
_cell.length_a   1.000
_cell.length_b   1.000
_cell.length_c   1.000
_cell.angle_alpha   90.00
_cell.angle_beta   90.00
_cell.angle_gamma   90.00
#
_symmetry.space_group_name_H-M   'P 1'
#
loop_
_entity.id
_entity.type
_entity.pdbx_description
1 polymer ?
#
loop_
_entity_poly.entity_id
_entity_poly.type
_entity_poly.pdbx_seq_one_letter_code
_entity_poly.pdbx_strand_id
1 'polypeptide(L)'
;PGWGYMVEQGATTLWETWKESDNIYSNSHPMFGSVTEWFYRWLGGIRPDPRHPGFKKFFIKPFTPKGLDSIFTCYNSPHGKIISQWSKRDRGYRYEITVPEGSVAQVELNKKPYQKINILEGQNLLSKSDKTKLNYRRFNLECGDYVFWISP
;
A
#
# COMPACT_ATOMS: atom_id res chain seq x y z
N PRO A 1 -9.28 22.80 -8.14
CA PRO A 1 -10.30 21.77 -7.92
C PRO A 1 -9.71 20.37 -7.92
N GLY A 2 -10.34 19.46 -7.20
CA GLY A 2 -9.93 18.07 -7.02
C GLY A 2 -10.92 17.35 -6.11
N TRP A 3 -10.62 16.13 -5.67
CA TRP A 3 -11.51 15.38 -4.76
C TRP A 3 -11.77 16.12 -3.45
N GLY A 4 -10.75 16.78 -2.86
CA GLY A 4 -10.93 17.60 -1.66
C GLY A 4 -11.93 18.72 -1.87
N TYR A 5 -11.88 19.41 -3.00
CA TYR A 5 -12.84 20.44 -3.35
C TYR A 5 -14.28 19.89 -3.43
N MET A 6 -14.49 18.72 -4.04
CA MET A 6 -15.81 18.08 -4.06
C MET A 6 -16.34 17.85 -2.64
N VAL A 7 -15.48 17.33 -1.75
CA VAL A 7 -15.85 17.10 -0.34
C VAL A 7 -16.18 18.42 0.37
N GLU A 8 -15.39 19.47 0.18
CA GLU A 8 -15.62 20.80 0.76
C GLU A 8 -16.93 21.41 0.29
N GLN A 9 -17.36 21.11 -0.94
CA GLN A 9 -18.66 21.53 -1.49
C GLN A 9 -19.83 20.61 -1.09
N GLY A 10 -19.60 19.65 -0.20
CA GLY A 10 -20.63 18.75 0.32
C GLY A 10 -21.00 17.59 -0.62
N ALA A 11 -20.13 17.23 -1.57
CA ALA A 11 -20.36 16.07 -2.42
C ALA A 11 -20.42 14.78 -1.61
N THR A 12 -21.46 14.00 -1.83
CA THR A 12 -21.65 12.66 -1.28
C THR A 12 -21.26 11.56 -2.27
N THR A 13 -21.03 11.94 -3.52
CA THR A 13 -20.66 11.07 -4.64
C THR A 13 -19.60 11.76 -5.48
N LEU A 14 -19.01 11.05 -6.44
CA LEU A 14 -18.08 11.65 -7.40
C LEU A 14 -18.84 12.39 -8.48
N TRP A 15 -18.48 13.64 -8.71
CA TRP A 15 -19.02 14.44 -9.79
C TRP A 15 -18.32 14.13 -11.11
N GLU A 16 -19.03 14.39 -12.22
CA GLU A 16 -18.48 14.25 -13.57
C GLU A 16 -17.40 15.29 -13.88
N THR A 17 -17.49 16.47 -13.24
CA THR A 17 -16.56 17.58 -13.44
C THR A 17 -15.88 17.98 -12.12
N TRP A 18 -14.68 18.59 -12.22
CA TRP A 18 -13.92 19.07 -11.06
C TRP A 18 -14.52 20.30 -10.38
N LYS A 19 -15.38 21.01 -11.06
CA LYS A 19 -16.06 22.21 -10.51
C LYS A 19 -17.53 21.94 -10.44
N GLU A 20 -18.17 22.38 -9.36
CA GLU A 20 -19.60 22.53 -9.32
C GLU A 20 -20.03 23.53 -10.42
N SER A 21 -21.00 23.19 -11.22
CA SER A 21 -21.60 24.06 -12.22
C SER A 21 -23.02 23.63 -12.44
N ASP A 22 -23.86 24.56 -12.86
CA ASP A 22 -25.29 24.32 -13.21
C ASP A 22 -25.44 23.32 -14.37
N ASN A 23 -24.32 22.98 -15.05
CA ASN A 23 -24.25 22.05 -16.17
C ASN A 23 -23.55 20.73 -15.79
N ILE A 24 -23.64 20.30 -14.54
CA ILE A 24 -23.17 18.96 -14.15
C ILE A 24 -24.20 17.95 -14.68
N TYR A 25 -23.78 17.13 -15.66
CA TYR A 25 -24.61 16.06 -16.22
C TYR A 25 -24.84 14.92 -15.23
N SER A 26 -23.88 14.67 -14.36
CA SER A 26 -23.99 13.63 -13.34
C SER A 26 -23.24 14.00 -12.06
N ASN A 27 -23.96 13.93 -10.94
CA ASN A 27 -23.38 14.03 -9.60
C ASN A 27 -22.93 12.65 -9.05
N SER A 28 -23.13 11.57 -9.80
CA SER A 28 -22.70 10.22 -9.46
C SER A 28 -22.00 9.59 -10.67
N HIS A 29 -20.79 10.05 -10.95
CA HIS A 29 -20.02 9.64 -12.10
C HIS A 29 -18.72 8.94 -11.67
N PRO A 30 -18.53 7.64 -11.93
CA PRO A 30 -17.43 6.86 -11.35
C PRO A 30 -16.06 7.12 -11.98
N MET A 31 -15.96 7.95 -13.02
CA MET A 31 -14.73 8.19 -13.78
C MET A 31 -13.53 8.56 -12.88
N PHE A 32 -13.73 9.44 -11.91
CA PHE A 32 -12.67 9.83 -10.97
C PHE A 32 -12.46 8.85 -9.81
N GLY A 33 -13.22 7.76 -9.75
CA GLY A 33 -13.11 6.71 -8.73
C GLY A 33 -11.85 5.86 -8.86
N SER A 34 -11.16 5.91 -10.00
CA SER A 34 -9.88 5.22 -10.25
C SER A 34 -8.78 5.59 -9.25
N VAL A 35 -8.90 6.72 -8.54
CA VAL A 35 -7.98 7.09 -7.45
C VAL A 35 -7.90 6.02 -6.36
N THR A 36 -8.96 5.24 -6.16
CA THR A 36 -8.98 4.13 -5.20
C THR A 36 -7.91 3.10 -5.53
N GLU A 37 -7.71 2.77 -6.81
CA GLU A 37 -6.63 1.88 -7.25
C GLU A 37 -5.26 2.45 -6.84
N TRP A 38 -5.07 3.75 -6.96
CA TRP A 38 -3.83 4.41 -6.56
C TRP A 38 -3.55 4.24 -5.07
N PHE A 39 -4.54 4.35 -4.18
CA PHE A 39 -4.37 4.12 -2.76
C PHE A 39 -3.87 2.70 -2.46
N TYR A 40 -4.47 1.70 -3.10
CA TYR A 40 -4.05 0.31 -2.93
C TYR A 40 -2.67 0.02 -3.52
N ARG A 41 -2.43 0.44 -4.77
CA ARG A 41 -1.21 0.10 -5.51
C ARG A 41 0.02 0.89 -5.07
N TRP A 42 -0.17 2.13 -4.62
CA TRP A 42 0.95 3.00 -4.27
C TRP A 42 1.08 3.20 -2.77
N LEU A 43 0.07 3.70 -2.07
CA LEU A 43 0.18 3.94 -0.63
C LEU A 43 0.28 2.63 0.15
N GLY A 44 -0.61 1.66 -0.12
CA GLY A 44 -0.53 0.31 0.42
C GLY A 44 0.53 -0.55 -0.25
N GLY A 45 0.84 -0.25 -1.51
CA GLY A 45 1.84 -0.96 -2.31
C GLY A 45 1.41 -2.34 -2.80
N ILE A 46 0.15 -2.72 -2.64
CA ILE A 46 -0.37 -4.04 -3.03
C ILE A 46 -0.54 -4.09 -4.55
N ARG A 47 0.26 -4.94 -5.22
CA ARG A 47 0.27 -5.07 -6.67
C ARG A 47 0.24 -6.52 -7.09
N PRO A 48 -0.65 -6.93 -8.02
CA PRO A 48 -0.63 -8.29 -8.54
C PRO A 48 0.66 -8.55 -9.34
N ASP A 49 1.14 -9.79 -9.33
CA ASP A 49 2.12 -10.25 -10.31
C ASP A 49 1.34 -10.74 -11.54
N PRO A 50 1.46 -10.09 -12.72
CA PRO A 50 0.71 -10.48 -13.91
C PRO A 50 1.03 -11.90 -14.40
N ARG A 51 2.18 -12.46 -14.01
CA ARG A 51 2.57 -13.83 -14.32
C ARG A 51 1.89 -14.88 -13.42
N HIS A 52 1.29 -14.42 -12.31
CA HIS A 52 0.64 -15.26 -11.31
C HIS A 52 -0.71 -14.63 -10.91
N PRO A 53 -1.72 -14.68 -11.78
CA PRO A 53 -3.01 -14.03 -11.54
C PRO A 53 -3.68 -14.57 -10.26
N GLY A 54 -4.64 -13.81 -9.72
CA GLY A 54 -5.38 -14.19 -8.52
C GLY A 54 -4.62 -13.98 -7.21
N PHE A 55 -3.50 -13.25 -7.20
CA PHE A 55 -2.68 -12.98 -6.01
C PHE A 55 -2.03 -14.22 -5.38
N LYS A 56 -1.83 -15.29 -6.15
CA LYS A 56 -1.00 -16.42 -5.72
C LYS A 56 0.44 -15.97 -5.45
N LYS A 57 0.94 -15.05 -6.29
CA LYS A 57 2.15 -14.25 -6.03
C LYS A 57 1.82 -12.78 -6.26
N PHE A 58 2.35 -11.92 -5.42
CA PHE A 58 2.11 -10.50 -5.51
C PHE A 58 3.24 -9.69 -4.88
N PHE A 59 3.21 -8.39 -5.12
CA PHE A 59 4.19 -7.46 -4.57
C PHE A 59 3.55 -6.59 -3.50
N ILE A 60 4.32 -6.26 -2.46
CA ILE A 60 4.02 -5.19 -1.51
C ILE A 60 5.18 -4.20 -1.54
N LYS A 61 4.91 -3.02 -2.12
CA LYS A 61 5.88 -1.94 -2.23
C LYS A 61 5.21 -0.62 -1.85
N PRO A 62 5.04 -0.35 -0.56
CA PRO A 62 4.35 0.84 -0.10
C PRO A 62 5.19 2.09 -0.37
N PHE A 63 4.49 3.18 -0.71
CA PHE A 63 5.04 4.51 -0.84
C PHE A 63 4.60 5.35 0.35
N THR A 64 5.56 6.01 1.00
CA THR A 64 5.34 6.85 2.18
C THR A 64 5.57 8.33 1.82
N PRO A 65 4.55 9.05 1.33
CA PRO A 65 4.69 10.45 0.96
C PRO A 65 4.89 11.34 2.18
N LYS A 66 5.43 12.53 1.95
CA LYS A 66 5.43 13.58 2.98
C LYS A 66 4.00 14.03 3.25
N GLY A 67 3.70 14.36 4.52
CA GLY A 67 2.37 14.86 4.91
C GLY A 67 1.34 13.76 5.23
N LEU A 68 1.73 12.48 5.12
CA LEU A 68 0.90 11.36 5.55
C LEU A 68 1.67 10.57 6.62
N ASP A 69 1.03 10.34 7.76
CA ASP A 69 1.67 9.67 8.90
C ASP A 69 1.32 8.19 9.02
N SER A 70 0.24 7.75 8.42
CA SER A 70 -0.13 6.34 8.40
C SER A 70 -1.10 6.01 7.26
N ILE A 71 -1.17 4.72 6.93
CA ILE A 71 -2.20 4.15 6.06
C ILE A 71 -2.50 2.73 6.51
N PHE A 72 -3.75 2.33 6.33
CA PHE A 72 -4.20 0.95 6.41
C PHE A 72 -4.87 0.57 5.10
N THR A 73 -4.39 -0.50 4.46
CA THR A 73 -5.01 -1.09 3.28
C THR A 73 -5.30 -2.57 3.52
N CYS A 74 -6.52 -2.97 3.20
CA CYS A 74 -6.95 -4.36 3.25
C CYS A 74 -7.60 -4.73 1.93
N TYR A 75 -7.04 -5.71 1.23
CA TYR A 75 -7.56 -6.22 -0.03
C TYR A 75 -8.02 -7.66 0.11
N ASN A 76 -9.26 -7.94 -0.26
CA ASN A 76 -9.80 -9.30 -0.25
C ASN A 76 -9.43 -10.01 -1.56
N SER A 77 -8.40 -10.83 -1.51
CA SER A 77 -7.98 -11.66 -2.63
C SER A 77 -8.74 -13.00 -2.66
N PRO A 78 -8.69 -13.77 -3.76
CA PRO A 78 -9.24 -15.14 -3.78
C PRO A 78 -8.62 -16.08 -2.73
N HIS A 79 -7.44 -15.79 -2.23
CA HIS A 79 -6.72 -16.56 -1.20
C HIS A 79 -6.99 -16.06 0.23
N GLY A 80 -7.65 -14.92 0.39
CA GLY A 80 -7.90 -14.29 1.68
C GLY A 80 -7.43 -12.84 1.74
N LYS A 81 -7.44 -12.28 2.94
CA LYS A 81 -7.08 -10.88 3.16
C LYS A 81 -5.59 -10.64 3.02
N ILE A 82 -5.25 -9.65 2.20
CA ILE A 82 -3.91 -9.06 2.14
C ILE A 82 -3.97 -7.74 2.90
N ILE A 83 -3.16 -7.59 3.94
CA ILE A 83 -3.05 -6.34 4.68
C ILE A 83 -1.68 -5.73 4.41
N SER A 84 -1.65 -4.46 4.14
CA SER A 84 -0.44 -3.64 4.12
C SER A 84 -0.74 -2.35 4.85
N GLN A 85 -0.12 -2.20 6.00
CA GLN A 85 -0.25 -1.05 6.86
C GLN A 85 1.13 -0.47 7.15
N TRP A 86 1.23 0.84 7.21
CA TRP A 86 2.41 1.49 7.74
C TRP A 86 2.04 2.71 8.57
N SER A 87 2.90 3.02 9.54
CA SER A 87 2.79 4.21 10.35
C SER A 87 4.16 4.80 10.64
N LYS A 88 4.24 6.12 10.57
CA LYS A 88 5.38 6.88 11.03
C LYS A 88 5.37 6.93 12.55
N ARG A 89 6.50 6.66 13.17
CA ARG A 89 6.70 6.68 14.62
C ARG A 89 8.02 7.38 14.91
N ASP A 90 8.01 8.41 15.73
CA ASP A 90 9.18 9.18 16.16
C ASP A 90 10.22 9.40 15.04
N ARG A 91 11.21 8.51 14.96
CA ARG A 91 12.31 8.58 13.98
C ARG A 91 12.27 7.50 12.91
N GLY A 92 11.20 6.70 12.82
CA GLY A 92 11.16 5.55 11.93
C GLY A 92 9.78 5.25 11.35
N TYR A 93 9.67 4.07 10.73
CA TYR A 93 8.43 3.55 10.18
C TYR A 93 8.18 2.13 10.68
N ARG A 94 6.96 1.87 11.11
CA ARG A 94 6.45 0.53 11.38
C ARG A 94 5.63 0.07 10.19
N TYR A 95 5.90 -1.14 9.71
CA TYR A 95 5.12 -1.82 8.66
C TYR A 95 4.52 -3.10 9.23
N GLU A 96 3.25 -3.32 8.94
CA GLU A 96 2.50 -4.52 9.30
C GLU A 96 1.93 -5.11 8.02
N ILE A 97 2.22 -6.40 7.77
CA ILE A 97 1.89 -7.08 6.53
C ILE A 97 1.28 -8.44 6.85
N THR A 98 0.10 -8.71 6.27
CA THR A 98 -0.52 -10.03 6.29
C THR A 98 -0.50 -10.63 4.89
N VAL A 99 0.02 -11.83 4.78
CA VAL A 99 0.02 -12.66 3.56
C VAL A 99 -0.93 -13.83 3.78
N PRO A 100 -1.97 -13.99 2.95
CA PRO A 100 -2.94 -15.08 3.12
C PRO A 100 -2.35 -16.44 2.77
N GLU A 101 -3.01 -17.49 3.24
CA GLU A 101 -2.62 -18.87 2.97
C GLU A 101 -2.61 -19.18 1.47
N GLY A 102 -1.64 -19.98 1.02
CA GLY A 102 -1.47 -20.33 -0.39
C GLY A 102 -0.91 -19.21 -1.26
N SER A 103 -0.50 -18.08 -0.67
CA SER A 103 0.11 -16.95 -1.37
C SER A 103 1.55 -16.70 -0.93
N VAL A 104 2.29 -16.03 -1.83
CA VAL A 104 3.65 -15.53 -1.55
C VAL A 104 3.73 -14.06 -1.91
N ALA A 105 4.23 -13.23 -0.98
CA ALA A 105 4.46 -11.83 -1.22
C ALA A 105 5.94 -11.51 -1.39
N GLN A 106 6.29 -10.77 -2.44
CA GLN A 106 7.58 -10.09 -2.52
C GLN A 106 7.43 -8.68 -1.96
N VAL A 107 8.01 -8.44 -0.80
CA VAL A 107 7.95 -7.16 -0.11
C VAL A 107 9.21 -6.36 -0.38
N GLU A 108 9.06 -5.10 -0.77
CA GLU A 108 10.15 -4.16 -0.97
C GLU A 108 9.91 -2.93 -0.09
N LEU A 109 10.73 -2.79 0.96
CA LEU A 109 10.66 -1.65 1.87
C LEU A 109 11.80 -0.67 1.56
N ASN A 110 11.42 0.58 1.29
CA ASN A 110 12.39 1.65 1.07
C ASN A 110 13.08 2.03 2.37
N LYS A 111 14.37 2.31 2.27
CA LYS A 111 15.19 2.80 3.40
C LYS A 111 16.25 3.76 2.90
N LYS A 112 16.70 4.65 3.74
CA LYS A 112 17.93 5.43 3.48
C LYS A 112 19.16 4.57 3.77
N PRO A 113 20.34 4.89 3.21
CA PRO A 113 21.55 4.08 3.38
C PRO A 113 21.93 3.80 4.84
N TYR A 114 21.69 4.75 5.73
CA TYR A 114 21.99 4.64 7.16
C TYR A 114 20.89 3.97 8.00
N GLN A 115 19.71 3.72 7.42
CA GLN A 115 18.60 3.09 8.12
C GLN A 115 18.73 1.57 8.13
N LYS A 116 18.32 0.97 9.25
CA LYS A 116 18.23 -0.49 9.42
C LYS A 116 16.78 -0.94 9.35
N ILE A 117 16.53 -2.11 8.77
CA ILE A 117 15.23 -2.78 8.80
C ILE A 117 15.35 -3.97 9.73
N ASN A 118 14.62 -3.91 10.84
CA ASN A 118 14.50 -4.99 11.80
C ASN A 118 13.15 -5.70 11.58
N ILE A 119 13.16 -7.01 11.66
CA ILE A 119 11.95 -7.83 11.64
C ILE A 119 11.60 -8.06 13.11
N LEU A 120 10.45 -7.56 13.54
CA LEU A 120 10.00 -7.71 14.92
C LEU A 120 9.15 -8.98 15.09
N GLU A 121 8.34 -9.31 14.09
CA GLU A 121 7.48 -10.49 14.07
C GLU A 121 7.46 -11.10 12.66
N GLY A 122 7.29 -12.44 12.58
CA GLY A 122 7.18 -13.19 11.35
C GLY A 122 8.21 -14.31 11.23
N GLN A 123 7.76 -15.55 11.01
CA GLN A 123 8.61 -16.74 11.03
C GLN A 123 8.91 -17.30 9.64
N ASN A 124 8.04 -17.09 8.65
CA ASN A 124 8.09 -17.75 7.35
C ASN A 124 8.75 -16.89 6.26
N LEU A 125 10.00 -16.49 6.52
CA LEU A 125 10.81 -15.74 5.57
C LEU A 125 11.54 -16.70 4.64
N LEU A 126 11.15 -16.75 3.36
CA LEU A 126 11.80 -17.58 2.34
C LEU A 126 13.20 -17.10 1.99
N SER A 127 13.41 -15.79 1.91
CA SER A 127 14.72 -15.22 1.61
C SER A 127 14.81 -13.73 1.95
N LYS A 128 16.05 -13.30 2.26
CA LYS A 128 16.42 -11.89 2.39
C LYS A 128 17.40 -11.55 1.28
N SER A 129 17.08 -10.56 0.46
CA SER A 129 18.05 -10.00 -0.48
C SER A 129 18.68 -8.76 0.15
N ASP A 130 19.90 -8.89 0.63
CA ASP A 130 20.67 -7.78 1.21
C ASP A 130 21.63 -7.21 0.15
N LYS A 131 21.12 -6.34 -0.72
CA LYS A 131 21.99 -5.50 -1.53
C LYS A 131 22.15 -4.16 -0.82
N THR A 132 23.20 -4.06 0.00
CA THR A 132 23.52 -2.91 0.86
C THR A 132 23.71 -1.57 0.15
N LYS A 133 23.82 -1.57 -1.18
CA LYS A 133 23.93 -0.35 -2.00
C LYS A 133 22.59 0.22 -2.48
N LEU A 134 21.48 -0.46 -2.21
CA LEU A 134 20.16 -0.03 -2.69
C LEU A 134 19.39 0.69 -1.57
N ASN A 135 18.61 1.69 -1.97
CA ASN A 135 17.71 2.43 -1.07
C ASN A 135 16.45 1.62 -0.71
N TYR A 136 16.53 0.31 -0.75
CA TYR A 136 15.46 -0.61 -0.35
C TYR A 136 16.01 -1.98 0.06
N ARG A 137 15.17 -2.77 0.74
CA ARG A 137 15.42 -4.17 1.06
C ARG A 137 14.24 -5.02 0.62
N ARG A 138 14.52 -6.20 0.05
CA ARG A 138 13.52 -7.17 -0.40
C ARG A 138 13.43 -8.35 0.56
N PHE A 139 12.18 -8.82 0.71
CA PHE A 139 11.83 -10.01 1.46
C PHE A 139 10.86 -10.84 0.62
N ASN A 140 10.98 -12.16 0.63
CA ASN A 140 9.95 -13.05 0.13
C ASN A 140 9.29 -13.70 1.34
N LEU A 141 7.99 -13.48 1.49
CA LEU A 141 7.19 -13.87 2.63
C LEU A 141 6.17 -14.93 2.19
N GLU A 142 6.08 -16.03 2.92
CA GLU A 142 4.96 -16.97 2.86
C GLU A 142 3.77 -16.45 3.66
N CYS A 143 2.71 -17.27 3.79
CA CYS A 143 1.55 -16.91 4.60
C CYS A 143 1.95 -16.60 6.04
N GLY A 144 1.29 -15.62 6.63
CA GLY A 144 1.50 -15.18 8.00
C GLY A 144 1.45 -13.67 8.16
N ASP A 145 1.64 -13.26 9.41
CA ASP A 145 1.71 -11.87 9.81
C ASP A 145 3.16 -11.47 10.07
N TYR A 146 3.51 -10.26 9.64
CA TYR A 146 4.87 -9.74 9.71
C TYR A 146 4.88 -8.31 10.20
N VAL A 147 5.82 -8.01 11.07
CA VAL A 147 6.07 -6.64 11.54
C VAL A 147 7.51 -6.25 11.26
N PHE A 148 7.69 -5.15 10.57
CA PHE A 148 9.00 -4.57 10.28
C PHE A 148 9.12 -3.20 10.93
N TRP A 149 10.33 -2.91 11.40
CA TRP A 149 10.70 -1.61 11.90
C TRP A 149 11.88 -1.04 11.12
N ILE A 150 11.69 0.14 10.54
CA ILE A 150 12.78 0.90 9.92
C ILE A 150 13.21 1.98 10.88
N SER A 151 14.39 1.79 11.45
CA SER A 151 15.02 2.77 12.36
C SER A 151 15.98 3.69 11.60
N PRO A 152 16.30 4.85 12.17
CA PRO A 152 17.39 5.69 11.71
C PRO A 152 18.72 4.97 11.62
#